data_d4985d422d10845453a28232c28771e9
#
_entry.id   d4985d422d10845453a28232c28771e9
#
_cell.length_a   1.000
_cell.length_b   1.000
_cell.length_c   1.000
_cell.angle_alpha   90.00
_cell.angle_beta   90.00
_cell.angle_gamma   90.00
#
_symmetry.space_group_name_H-M   'P 1'
#
loop_
_entity.id
_entity.type
_entity.pdbx_description
1 polymer ?
#
loop_
_entity_poly.entity_id
_entity_poly.type
_entity_poly.pdbx_seq_one_letter_code
_entity_poly.pdbx_strand_id
1 'polypeptide(L)'
;MSDNGFPAPGEAELRNIFAASCVESAAAVEGVSAAEMFERMAAVNLFAELIYPCYDTLHTQSRRIVTEDVLEALHRREEMKGGAK
;
A
#
# COMPACT_ATOMS: atom_id res chain seq x y z
N MET A 1 12.18 21.99 22.12
CA MET A 1 11.74 21.66 21.93
C MET A 1 11.08 21.74 21.02
N SER A 2 10.96 21.46 20.60
CA SER A 2 10.52 21.53 19.76
C SER A 2 9.45 21.68 19.49
N ASP A 3 9.00 21.62 19.71
CA ASP A 3 8.15 21.64 19.44
C ASP A 3 7.23 22.34 19.18
N ASN A 4 6.99 22.82 18.92
CA ASN A 4 5.97 23.52 18.38
C ASN A 4 4.68 22.93 18.58
N GLY A 5 4.50 22.00 19.41
CA GLY A 5 3.26 21.39 19.66
C GLY A 5 2.88 20.27 18.71
N PHE A 6 3.71 20.02 17.71
CA PHE A 6 3.44 18.95 16.77
C PHE A 6 4.54 17.92 16.86
N PRO A 7 4.29 16.79 17.51
CA PRO A 7 5.30 15.75 17.52
C PRO A 7 5.51 15.20 16.11
N ALA A 8 6.71 14.77 15.84
CA ALA A 8 6.99 14.12 14.57
C ALA A 8 6.17 12.84 14.50
N PRO A 9 5.74 12.44 13.30
CA PRO A 9 5.00 11.19 13.16
C PRO A 9 5.87 10.02 13.60
N GLY A 10 5.28 9.09 14.30
CA GLY A 10 5.96 7.88 14.65
C GLY A 10 6.10 6.96 13.46
N GLU A 11 6.89 5.91 13.64
CA GLU A 11 7.13 4.98 12.55
C GLU A 11 5.84 4.32 12.08
N ALA A 12 4.96 3.97 13.02
CA ALA A 12 3.70 3.36 12.65
C ALA A 12 2.85 4.30 11.80
N GLU A 13 2.87 5.60 12.14
CA GLU A 13 2.12 6.57 11.36
C GLU A 13 2.69 6.74 9.98
N LEU A 14 4.01 6.73 9.86
CA LEU A 14 4.64 6.85 8.55
C LEU A 14 4.29 5.66 7.67
N ARG A 15 4.27 4.48 8.25
CA ARG A 15 3.89 3.29 7.49
C ARG A 15 2.43 3.34 7.06
N ASN A 16 1.56 3.87 7.91
CA ASN A 16 0.15 4.02 7.55
C ASN A 16 -0.04 5.04 6.45
N ILE A 17 0.70 6.15 6.51
CA ILE A 17 0.63 7.16 5.46
C ILE A 17 1.11 6.58 4.14
N PHE A 18 2.19 5.82 4.20
CA PHE A 18 2.72 5.17 3.01
C PHE A 18 1.69 4.19 2.42
N ALA A 19 1.06 3.39 3.28
CA ALA A 19 0.07 2.43 2.82
C ALA A 19 -1.10 3.15 2.14
N ALA A 20 -1.54 4.26 2.72
CA ALA A 20 -2.62 5.02 2.12
C ALA A 20 -2.23 5.55 0.75
N SER A 21 -0.98 6.01 0.60
CA SER A 21 -0.54 6.51 -0.69
C SER A 21 -0.46 5.39 -1.72
N CYS A 22 -0.12 4.18 -1.29
CA CYS A 22 -0.12 3.03 -2.20
C CYS A 22 -1.53 2.73 -2.69
N VAL A 23 -2.51 2.81 -1.80
CA VAL A 23 -3.89 2.58 -2.19
C VAL A 23 -4.31 3.62 -3.23
N GLU A 24 -4.03 4.89 -2.96
CA GLU A 24 -4.45 5.95 -3.87
C GLU A 24 -3.80 5.84 -5.23
N SER A 25 -2.50 5.56 -5.24
CA SER A 25 -1.79 5.42 -6.51
C SER A 25 -2.28 4.23 -7.31
N ALA A 26 -2.49 3.10 -6.65
CA ALA A 26 -2.97 1.92 -7.32
C ALA A 26 -4.38 2.12 -7.84
N ALA A 27 -5.23 2.78 -7.05
CA ALA A 27 -6.60 3.06 -7.47
C ALA A 27 -6.62 3.93 -8.71
N ALA A 28 -5.74 4.93 -8.76
CA ALA A 28 -5.70 5.83 -9.90
C ALA A 28 -5.31 5.07 -11.18
N VAL A 29 -4.36 4.17 -11.08
CA VAL A 29 -3.92 3.40 -12.24
C VAL A 29 -5.03 2.46 -12.72
N GLU A 30 -5.73 1.83 -11.77
CA GLU A 30 -6.76 0.86 -12.12
C GLU A 30 -8.09 1.52 -12.46
N GLY A 31 -8.23 2.81 -12.19
CA GLY A 31 -9.48 3.50 -12.50
C GLY A 31 -10.60 3.15 -11.55
N VAL A 32 -10.28 2.83 -10.31
CA VAL A 32 -11.29 2.50 -9.30
C VAL A 32 -11.16 3.47 -8.14
N SER A 33 -12.13 3.45 -7.23
CA SER A 33 -12.07 4.30 -6.06
C SER A 33 -11.02 3.80 -5.08
N ALA A 34 -10.55 4.70 -4.23
CA ALA A 34 -9.60 4.30 -3.18
C ALA A 34 -10.23 3.28 -2.24
N ALA A 35 -11.53 3.43 -1.95
CA ALA A 35 -12.21 2.48 -1.08
C ALA A 35 -12.24 1.09 -1.70
N GLU A 36 -12.54 1.01 -2.98
CA GLU A 36 -12.55 -0.28 -3.67
C GLU A 36 -11.17 -0.89 -3.69
N MET A 37 -10.15 -0.08 -3.98
CA MET A 37 -8.79 -0.59 -4.01
C MET A 37 -8.35 -1.08 -2.64
N PHE A 38 -8.71 -0.32 -1.59
CA PHE A 38 -8.37 -0.74 -0.24
C PHE A 38 -8.97 -2.11 0.07
N GLU A 39 -10.24 -2.31 -0.28
CA GLU A 39 -10.89 -3.58 -0.02
C GLU A 39 -10.23 -4.72 -0.78
N ARG A 40 -9.85 -4.47 -2.02
CA ARG A 40 -9.18 -5.51 -2.81
C ARG A 40 -7.86 -5.91 -2.18
N MET A 41 -7.07 -4.91 -1.76
CA MET A 41 -5.77 -5.18 -1.17
C MET A 41 -5.92 -5.89 0.17
N ALA A 42 -6.90 -5.48 0.97
CA ALA A 42 -7.12 -6.12 2.26
C ALA A 42 -7.59 -7.57 2.09
N ALA A 43 -8.39 -7.82 1.07
CA ALA A 43 -8.94 -9.17 0.86
C ALA A 43 -7.85 -10.20 0.58
N VAL A 44 -6.70 -9.76 0.06
CA VAL A 44 -5.59 -10.69 -0.21
C VAL A 44 -4.43 -10.48 0.75
N ASN A 45 -4.67 -9.79 1.87
CA ASN A 45 -3.67 -9.55 2.91
C ASN A 45 -2.41 -8.83 2.42
N LEU A 46 -2.59 -7.96 1.44
CA LEU A 46 -1.44 -7.29 0.84
C LEU A 46 -0.76 -6.33 1.81
N PHE A 47 -1.55 -5.68 2.67
CA PHE A 47 -0.97 -4.76 3.65
C PHE A 47 -0.08 -5.49 4.64
N ALA A 48 -0.57 -6.58 5.21
CA ALA A 48 0.17 -7.29 6.25
C ALA A 48 1.35 -8.07 5.69
N GLU A 49 1.26 -8.52 4.45
CA GLU A 49 2.26 -9.42 3.91
C GLU A 49 3.26 -8.75 2.97
N LEU A 50 2.92 -7.59 2.44
CA LEU A 50 3.84 -6.88 1.54
C LEU A 50 4.15 -5.47 2.01
N ILE A 51 3.12 -4.65 2.18
CA ILE A 51 3.33 -3.21 2.32
C ILE A 51 4.02 -2.87 3.64
N TYR A 52 3.51 -3.40 4.75
CA TYR A 52 4.13 -3.09 6.04
C TYR A 52 5.48 -3.77 6.23
N PRO A 53 5.62 -5.07 5.92
CA PRO A 53 6.94 -5.70 6.10
C PRO A 53 8.02 -5.14 5.19
N CYS A 54 7.66 -4.68 4.00
CA CYS A 54 8.64 -4.21 3.04
C CYS A 54 8.73 -2.68 3.01
N TYR A 55 8.17 -2.01 4.01
CA TYR A 55 8.15 -0.56 4.03
C TYR A 55 9.54 0.04 3.82
N ASP A 56 10.54 -0.50 4.52
CA ASP A 56 11.88 0.07 4.47
C ASP A 56 12.44 0.07 3.05
N THR A 57 12.12 -0.95 2.30
CA THR A 57 12.57 -1.04 0.91
C THR A 57 11.68 -0.22 -0.01
N LEU A 58 10.37 -0.38 0.15
CA LEU A 58 9.43 0.21 -0.80
C LEU A 58 9.44 1.73 -0.74
N HIS A 59 9.51 2.32 0.46
CA HIS A 59 9.36 3.77 0.58
C HIS A 59 10.55 4.54 0.00
N THR A 60 11.64 3.86 -0.29
CA THR A 60 12.80 4.52 -0.88
C THR A 60 12.76 4.50 -2.41
N GLN A 61 11.80 3.81 -2.98
CA GLN A 61 11.69 3.72 -4.44
C GLN A 61 10.72 4.77 -4.96
N SER A 62 10.77 5.03 -6.27
CA SER A 62 9.87 5.99 -6.85
C SER A 62 8.43 5.49 -6.75
N ARG A 63 7.50 6.46 -6.72
CA ARG A 63 6.09 6.10 -6.62
C ARG A 63 5.65 5.18 -7.77
N ARG A 64 6.16 5.45 -8.97
CA ARG A 64 5.78 4.63 -10.12
C ARG A 64 6.20 3.18 -9.93
N ILE A 65 7.42 2.96 -9.47
CA ILE A 65 7.93 1.60 -9.28
C ILE A 65 7.14 0.89 -8.17
N VAL A 66 6.90 1.60 -7.06
CA VAL A 66 6.13 1.02 -5.97
C VAL A 66 4.73 0.64 -6.44
N THR A 67 4.10 1.54 -7.20
CA THR A 67 2.74 1.27 -7.67
C THR A 67 2.72 0.06 -8.57
N GLU A 68 3.69 -0.06 -9.47
CA GLU A 68 3.77 -1.22 -10.36
C GLU A 68 3.96 -2.50 -9.55
N ASP A 69 4.84 -2.47 -8.56
CA ASP A 69 5.08 -3.65 -7.74
C ASP A 69 3.84 -4.05 -6.94
N VAL A 70 3.17 -3.05 -6.38
CA VAL A 70 1.97 -3.31 -5.59
C VAL A 70 0.88 -3.91 -6.47
N LEU A 71 0.67 -3.34 -7.65
CA LEU A 71 -0.37 -3.85 -8.54
C LEU A 71 -0.03 -5.25 -9.06
N GLU A 72 1.23 -5.49 -9.35
CA GLU A 72 1.63 -6.82 -9.79
C GLU A 72 1.34 -7.85 -8.69
N ALA A 73 1.69 -7.52 -7.46
CA ALA A 73 1.43 -8.42 -6.34
C ALA A 73 -0.06 -8.61 -6.12
N LEU A 74 -0.82 -7.52 -6.25
CA LEU A 74 -2.27 -7.58 -6.08
C LEU A 74 -2.90 -8.50 -7.11
N HIS A 75 -2.55 -8.28 -8.37
CA HIS A 75 -3.15 -9.08 -9.45
C HIS A 75 -2.78 -10.54 -9.31
N ARG A 76 -1.54 -10.82 -8.94
CA ARG A 76 -1.09 -12.19 -8.77
C ARG A 76 -1.87 -12.88 -7.66
N ARG A 77 -2.07 -12.17 -6.54
CA ARG A 77 -2.81 -12.76 -5.42
C ARG A 77 -4.28 -12.92 -5.74
N GLU A 78 -4.85 -11.96 -6.46
CA GLU A 78 -6.25 -12.08 -6.86
C GLU A 78 -6.44 -13.25 -7.81
N GLU A 79 -5.49 -13.42 -8.71
CA GLU A 79 -5.55 -14.52 -9.67
C GLU A 79 -5.48 -15.86 -8.96
N MET A 80 -4.57 -15.98 -7.99
CA MET A 80 -4.45 -17.21 -7.23
C MET A 80 -5.71 -17.49 -6.42
N LYS A 81 -6.27 -16.44 -5.81
CA LYS A 81 -7.46 -16.62 -5.01
C LYS A 81 -8.64 -17.03 -5.87
N GLY A 82 -8.79 -16.40 -7.05
CA GLY A 82 -9.87 -16.78 -7.96
C GLY A 82 -9.65 -18.13 -8.58
N GLY A 83 -8.42 -18.47 -8.89
CA GLY A 83 -8.12 -19.75 -9.52
C GLY A 83 -8.17 -20.91 -8.58
N ALA A 84 -8.28 -20.65 -7.28
CA ALA A 84 -8.34 -21.72 -6.31
C ALA A 84 -9.69 -22.44 -6.32
N LYS A 85 -10.64 -21.97 -7.10
CA LYS A 85 -11.92 -22.62 -7.12
C LYS A 85 -11.98 -23.86 -7.89
#